data_14b86adfb37e0b9ab35e1d5face3c1cb
#
_entry.id   14b86adfb37e0b9ab35e1d5face3c1cb
#
_cell.length_a   1.000
_cell.length_b   1.000
_cell.length_c   1.000
_cell.angle_alpha   90.00
_cell.angle_beta   90.00
_cell.angle_gamma   90.00
#
_symmetry.space_group_name_H-M   'P 1'
#
loop_
_entity.id
_entity.type
_entity.pdbx_description
1 polymer ?
#
loop_
_entity_poly.entity_id
_entity_poly.type
_entity_poly.pdbx_seq_one_letter_code
_entity_poly.pdbx_strand_id
1 'polypeptide(L)'
;MRKLFLTTTATLALGALSATAQEVRVYNWSDYIDEELLTQFEEETGLDLIYDVFDSNEVLETKMLAGGSGYDVVVPSGTFLQRQIQAGAFQKLEKSKLPNLENMWSVVQERTAKYDPGHEYSINYMWGTTGLGVNVGKVTELLGEDAPVNSWALVFEPENMAKLA
;
A
#
# COMPACT_ATOMS: atom_id res chain seq x y z
N MET A 1 -70.01 22.65 36.57
CA MET A 1 -68.82 21.83 36.61
C MET A 1 -68.24 21.79 35.20
N ARG A 2 -67.23 22.62 34.90
CA ARG A 2 -66.56 22.69 33.59
C ARG A 2 -65.28 21.83 33.69
N LYS A 3 -65.21 20.74 32.91
CA LYS A 3 -63.99 19.89 32.83
C LYS A 3 -63.04 20.53 31.81
N LEU A 4 -61.88 20.93 32.30
CA LEU A 4 -60.77 21.45 31.50
C LEU A 4 -59.98 20.23 30.96
N PHE A 5 -59.92 20.02 29.66
CA PHE A 5 -59.06 19.02 29.02
C PHE A 5 -57.70 19.70 28.72
N LEU A 6 -56.66 19.28 29.42
CA LEU A 6 -55.29 19.63 29.09
C LEU A 6 -54.78 18.68 28.01
N THR A 7 -54.57 19.19 26.78
CA THR A 7 -53.90 18.50 25.70
C THR A 7 -52.39 18.71 25.81
N THR A 8 -51.65 17.69 26.20
CA THR A 8 -50.18 17.73 26.24
C THR A 8 -49.66 17.40 24.85
N THR A 9 -49.13 18.41 24.15
CA THR A 9 -48.44 18.24 22.88
C THR A 9 -46.99 17.77 23.14
N ALA A 10 -46.70 16.49 22.86
CA ALA A 10 -45.36 15.95 22.93
C ALA A 10 -44.60 16.33 21.63
N THR A 11 -43.64 17.25 21.77
CA THR A 11 -42.74 17.64 20.69
C THR A 11 -41.65 16.59 20.59
N LEU A 12 -41.68 15.70 19.58
CA LEU A 12 -40.54 14.84 19.22
C LEU A 12 -39.47 15.71 18.62
N ALA A 13 -38.41 15.95 19.38
CA ALA A 13 -37.14 16.47 18.87
C ALA A 13 -36.43 15.33 18.10
N LEU A 14 -36.53 15.32 16.77
CA LEU A 14 -35.62 14.53 15.93
C LEU A 14 -34.22 15.16 16.11
N GLY A 15 -33.39 14.53 16.91
CA GLY A 15 -31.96 14.80 16.93
C GLY A 15 -31.37 14.37 15.59
N ALA A 16 -30.93 15.33 14.78
CA ALA A 16 -30.08 15.05 13.65
C ALA A 16 -28.77 14.46 14.19
N LEU A 17 -28.64 13.13 14.12
CA LEU A 17 -27.33 12.47 14.25
C LEU A 17 -26.54 12.96 13.05
N SER A 18 -25.59 13.87 13.28
CA SER A 18 -24.54 14.16 12.31
C SER A 18 -23.81 12.84 12.09
N ALA A 19 -24.01 12.21 10.93
CA ALA A 19 -23.18 11.13 10.49
C ALA A 19 -21.79 11.75 10.28
N THR A 20 -20.86 11.49 11.22
CA THR A 20 -19.43 11.73 10.95
C THR A 20 -19.04 10.78 9.82
N ALA A 21 -18.44 11.30 8.75
CA ALA A 21 -17.90 10.46 7.71
C ALA A 21 -16.98 9.41 8.33
N GLN A 22 -17.07 8.16 7.85
CA GLN A 22 -16.19 7.10 8.33
C GLN A 22 -14.82 7.35 7.76
N GLU A 23 -13.81 7.35 8.62
CA GLU A 23 -12.42 7.63 8.27
C GLU A 23 -11.74 6.33 7.79
N VAL A 24 -10.93 6.42 6.73
CA VAL A 24 -10.04 5.35 6.24
C VAL A 24 -8.61 5.85 6.28
N ARG A 25 -7.72 5.08 6.89
CA ARG A 25 -6.31 5.43 7.08
C ARG A 25 -5.42 4.54 6.22
N VAL A 26 -4.71 5.15 5.28
CA VAL A 26 -3.80 4.49 4.35
C VAL A 26 -2.36 4.91 4.61
N TYR A 27 -1.44 3.95 4.63
CA TYR A 27 0.00 4.20 4.77
C TYR A 27 0.74 3.57 3.60
N ASN A 28 1.24 4.39 2.69
CA ASN A 28 1.82 3.98 1.41
C ASN A 28 3.21 4.58 1.21
N TRP A 29 3.87 4.15 0.16
CA TRP A 29 5.13 4.74 -0.30
C TRP A 29 4.91 6.16 -0.82
N SER A 30 5.94 7.01 -0.69
CA SER A 30 5.97 8.30 -1.38
C SER A 30 5.84 8.08 -2.88
N ASP A 31 5.12 8.97 -3.56
CA ASP A 31 4.95 9.00 -5.02
C ASP A 31 4.31 7.74 -5.67
N TYR A 32 3.61 6.91 -4.87
CA TYR A 32 2.98 5.67 -5.37
C TYR A 32 1.50 5.82 -5.72
N ILE A 33 0.97 7.04 -5.74
CA ILE A 33 -0.40 7.34 -6.13
C ILE A 33 -0.45 8.72 -6.80
N ASP A 34 -1.39 8.88 -7.71
CA ASP A 34 -1.77 10.19 -8.21
C ASP A 34 -2.66 10.87 -7.15
N GLU A 35 -2.29 12.08 -6.73
CA GLU A 35 -3.01 12.81 -5.68
C GLU A 35 -4.47 13.11 -6.05
N GLU A 36 -4.79 13.24 -7.35
CA GLU A 36 -6.17 13.44 -7.81
C GLU A 36 -7.07 12.26 -7.43
N LEU A 37 -6.51 11.03 -7.36
CA LEU A 37 -7.25 9.83 -6.98
C LEU A 37 -7.68 9.84 -5.51
N LEU A 38 -6.97 10.54 -4.64
CA LEU A 38 -7.36 10.68 -3.22
C LEU A 38 -8.69 11.42 -3.12
N THR A 39 -8.80 12.56 -3.79
CA THR A 39 -10.02 13.36 -3.84
C THR A 39 -11.16 12.60 -4.52
N GLN A 40 -10.88 11.91 -5.62
CA GLN A 40 -11.88 11.09 -6.32
C GLN A 40 -12.42 9.97 -5.40
N PHE A 41 -11.55 9.32 -4.63
CA PHE A 41 -11.97 8.29 -3.67
C PHE A 41 -12.95 8.84 -2.63
N GLU A 42 -12.66 10.01 -2.05
CA GLU A 42 -13.54 10.67 -1.08
C GLU A 42 -14.89 11.05 -1.70
N GLU A 43 -14.88 11.61 -2.92
CA GLU A 43 -16.09 11.97 -3.65
C GLU A 43 -16.98 10.77 -3.99
N GLU A 44 -16.37 9.65 -4.40
CA GLU A 44 -17.09 8.44 -4.79
C GLU A 44 -17.62 7.63 -3.61
N THR A 45 -16.91 7.64 -2.49
CA THR A 45 -17.23 6.78 -1.34
C THR A 45 -17.93 7.51 -0.20
N GLY A 46 -17.74 8.82 -0.09
CA GLY A 46 -18.18 9.62 1.05
C GLY A 46 -17.39 9.33 2.33
N LEU A 47 -16.21 8.70 2.22
CA LEU A 47 -15.30 8.40 3.32
C LEU A 47 -14.24 9.51 3.42
N ASP A 48 -13.83 9.87 4.64
CA ASP A 48 -12.67 10.75 4.87
C ASP A 48 -11.37 9.92 4.75
N LEU A 49 -10.46 10.32 3.87
CA LEU A 49 -9.20 9.60 3.64
C LEU A 49 -8.03 10.27 4.35
N ILE A 50 -7.44 9.59 5.31
CA ILE A 50 -6.16 9.96 5.91
C ILE A 50 -5.05 9.18 5.19
N TYR A 51 -4.24 9.89 4.41
CA TYR A 51 -3.19 9.30 3.60
C TYR A 51 -1.82 9.74 4.08
N ASP A 52 -1.08 8.82 4.67
CA ASP A 52 0.28 9.03 5.15
C ASP A 52 1.29 8.28 4.27
N VAL A 53 2.52 8.77 4.21
CA VAL A 53 3.58 8.17 3.40
C VAL A 53 4.78 7.74 4.24
N PHE A 54 5.50 6.74 3.73
CA PHE A 54 6.79 6.29 4.27
C PHE A 54 7.81 6.10 3.14
N ASP A 55 9.08 6.02 3.51
CA ASP A 55 10.23 5.92 2.62
C ASP A 55 11.02 4.61 2.79
N SER A 56 10.70 3.80 3.80
CA SER A 56 11.36 2.51 4.02
C SER A 56 10.43 1.47 4.63
N ASN A 57 10.63 0.21 4.23
CA ASN A 57 9.90 -0.92 4.82
C ASN A 57 10.15 -1.07 6.32
N GLU A 58 11.35 -0.71 6.80
CA GLU A 58 11.75 -0.80 8.20
C GLU A 58 10.93 0.15 9.08
N VAL A 59 10.67 1.36 8.59
CA VAL A 59 9.80 2.34 9.28
C VAL A 59 8.38 1.79 9.35
N LEU A 60 7.84 1.29 8.23
CA LEU A 60 6.52 0.67 8.22
C LEU A 60 6.46 -0.53 9.19
N GLU A 61 7.42 -1.46 9.11
CA GLU A 61 7.44 -2.66 9.94
C GLU A 61 7.49 -2.33 11.43
N THR A 62 8.35 -1.38 11.82
CA THR A 62 8.44 -0.91 13.21
C THR A 62 7.09 -0.42 13.71
N LYS A 63 6.40 0.38 12.91
CA LYS A 63 5.07 0.91 13.26
C LYS A 63 4.02 -0.19 13.37
N MET A 64 4.01 -1.15 12.45
CA MET A 64 3.04 -2.26 12.45
C MET A 64 3.26 -3.21 13.64
N LEU A 65 4.52 -3.57 13.92
CA LEU A 65 4.86 -4.51 14.99
C LEU A 65 4.76 -3.92 16.40
N ALA A 66 4.79 -2.60 16.52
CA ALA A 66 4.51 -1.94 17.80
C ALA A 66 3.05 -2.12 18.26
N GLY A 67 2.15 -2.53 17.35
CA GLY A 67 0.73 -2.71 17.59
C GLY A 67 -0.05 -1.39 17.61
N GLY A 68 -1.35 -1.47 17.29
CA GLY A 68 -2.23 -0.30 17.35
C GLY A 68 -1.80 0.83 16.40
N SER A 69 -1.31 0.50 15.20
CA SER A 69 -0.79 1.48 14.23
C SER A 69 -1.82 2.52 13.81
N GLY A 70 -3.11 2.16 13.92
CA GLY A 70 -4.23 3.01 13.52
C GLY A 70 -4.48 3.07 12.01
N TYR A 71 -3.73 2.30 11.20
CA TYR A 71 -3.97 2.21 9.75
C TYR A 71 -4.88 1.04 9.39
N ASP A 72 -5.74 1.27 8.40
CA ASP A 72 -6.64 0.27 7.82
C ASP A 72 -5.98 -0.44 6.64
N VAL A 73 -5.18 0.29 5.86
CA VAL A 73 -4.47 -0.22 4.69
C VAL A 73 -3.01 0.21 4.73
N VAL A 74 -2.10 -0.74 4.51
CA VAL A 74 -0.66 -0.47 4.42
C VAL A 74 -0.05 -1.21 3.23
N VAL A 75 1.06 -0.70 2.67
CA VAL A 75 1.65 -1.19 1.42
C VAL A 75 3.10 -1.66 1.62
N PRO A 76 3.35 -2.77 2.32
CA PRO A 76 4.69 -3.34 2.47
C PRO A 76 5.19 -4.01 1.19
N SER A 77 6.51 -4.11 1.03
CA SER A 77 7.10 -5.00 0.02
C SER A 77 6.91 -6.47 0.41
N GLY A 78 6.87 -7.38 -0.58
CA GLY A 78 6.48 -8.78 -0.37
C GLY A 78 7.23 -9.52 0.74
N THR A 79 8.55 -9.33 0.89
CA THR A 79 9.32 -9.98 1.96
C THR A 79 8.96 -9.47 3.36
N PHE A 80 8.65 -8.18 3.48
CA PHE A 80 8.17 -7.56 4.71
C PHE A 80 6.72 -7.97 5.02
N LEU A 81 5.87 -8.00 4.00
CA LEU A 81 4.51 -8.53 4.10
C LEU A 81 4.51 -9.93 4.74
N GLN A 82 5.35 -10.85 4.23
CA GLN A 82 5.44 -12.22 4.75
C GLN A 82 5.76 -12.26 6.25
N ARG A 83 6.73 -11.48 6.70
CA ARG A 83 7.10 -11.41 8.12
C ARG A 83 5.98 -10.83 8.99
N GLN A 84 5.33 -9.78 8.50
CA GLN A 84 4.23 -9.12 9.19
C GLN A 84 2.99 -10.01 9.28
N ILE A 85 2.70 -10.83 8.25
CA ILE A 85 1.67 -11.88 8.31
C ILE A 85 2.00 -12.90 9.41
N GLN A 86 3.25 -13.38 9.44
CA GLN A 86 3.70 -14.34 10.46
C GLN A 86 3.62 -13.76 11.89
N ALA A 87 3.83 -12.47 12.03
CA ALA A 87 3.68 -11.74 13.29
C ALA A 87 2.21 -11.45 13.67
N GLY A 88 1.25 -11.76 12.80
CA GLY A 88 -0.17 -11.53 13.05
C GLY A 88 -0.59 -10.07 12.94
N ALA A 89 0.15 -9.25 12.17
CA ALA A 89 -0.14 -7.83 12.01
C ALA A 89 -1.38 -7.53 11.15
N PHE A 90 -1.83 -8.50 10.34
CA PHE A 90 -2.90 -8.29 9.37
C PHE A 90 -4.11 -9.18 9.60
N GLN A 91 -5.27 -8.68 9.20
CA GLN A 91 -6.50 -9.45 9.11
C GLN A 91 -6.61 -10.12 7.74
N LYS A 92 -7.31 -11.25 7.68
CA LYS A 92 -7.62 -11.89 6.40
C LYS A 92 -8.61 -11.07 5.59
N LEU A 93 -8.41 -11.08 4.29
CA LEU A 93 -9.31 -10.44 3.35
C LEU A 93 -10.63 -11.20 3.23
N GLU A 94 -11.74 -10.49 3.22
CA GLU A 94 -13.05 -11.00 2.83
C GLU A 94 -13.18 -10.95 1.29
N LYS A 95 -12.62 -11.94 0.60
CA LYS A 95 -12.54 -11.96 -0.88
C LYS A 95 -13.89 -11.82 -1.57
N SER A 96 -14.98 -12.25 -0.94
CA SER A 96 -16.33 -12.09 -1.46
C SER A 96 -16.76 -10.61 -1.62
N LYS A 97 -16.11 -9.70 -0.93
CA LYS A 97 -16.31 -8.25 -1.03
C LYS A 97 -15.40 -7.56 -2.05
N LEU A 98 -14.55 -8.32 -2.72
CA LEU A 98 -13.50 -7.82 -3.61
C LEU A 98 -13.69 -8.36 -5.04
N PRO A 99 -14.76 -7.97 -5.75
CA PRO A 99 -15.12 -8.55 -7.05
C PRO A 99 -14.03 -8.31 -8.11
N ASN A 100 -13.23 -7.24 -7.98
CA ASN A 100 -12.16 -6.91 -8.92
C ASN A 100 -10.89 -7.76 -8.77
N LEU A 101 -10.83 -8.70 -7.81
CA LEU A 101 -9.69 -9.62 -7.68
C LEU A 101 -9.47 -10.49 -8.93
N GLU A 102 -10.53 -10.79 -9.68
CA GLU A 102 -10.44 -11.56 -10.93
C GLU A 102 -9.69 -10.81 -12.05
N ASN A 103 -9.57 -9.49 -11.94
CA ASN A 103 -8.83 -8.66 -12.91
C ASN A 103 -7.32 -8.65 -12.66
N MET A 104 -6.85 -9.29 -11.57
CA MET A 104 -5.44 -9.30 -11.22
C MET A 104 -4.62 -10.13 -12.21
N TRP A 105 -3.45 -9.62 -12.56
CA TRP A 105 -2.56 -10.30 -13.50
C TRP A 105 -2.00 -11.61 -12.91
N SER A 106 -2.36 -12.73 -13.52
CA SER A 106 -2.08 -14.08 -13.00
C SER A 106 -0.59 -14.36 -12.77
N VAL A 107 0.28 -13.88 -13.68
CA VAL A 107 1.74 -14.06 -13.55
C VAL A 107 2.28 -13.36 -12.29
N VAL A 108 1.75 -12.20 -11.96
CA VAL A 108 2.15 -11.48 -10.74
C VAL A 108 1.60 -12.19 -9.51
N GLN A 109 0.36 -12.65 -9.57
CA GLN A 109 -0.26 -13.43 -8.48
C GLN A 109 0.57 -14.70 -8.16
N GLU A 110 0.95 -15.48 -9.16
CA GLU A 110 1.80 -16.66 -8.97
C GLU A 110 3.13 -16.32 -8.30
N ARG A 111 3.75 -15.20 -8.69
CA ARG A 111 5.02 -14.75 -8.14
C ARG A 111 4.93 -14.25 -6.71
N THR A 112 3.82 -13.62 -6.35
CA THR A 112 3.59 -13.06 -5.01
C THR A 112 3.05 -14.09 -4.02
N ALA A 113 2.50 -15.22 -4.49
CA ALA A 113 1.99 -16.30 -3.65
C ALA A 113 3.02 -16.88 -2.67
N LYS A 114 4.31 -16.74 -2.93
CA LYS A 114 5.37 -17.15 -1.99
C LYS A 114 5.41 -16.30 -0.72
N TYR A 115 4.89 -15.07 -0.76
CA TYR A 115 4.86 -14.16 0.38
C TYR A 115 3.54 -14.27 1.17
N ASP A 116 2.45 -14.53 0.46
CA ASP A 116 1.10 -14.68 0.99
C ASP A 116 0.41 -15.85 0.26
N PRO A 117 0.62 -17.10 0.70
CA PRO A 117 0.01 -18.26 0.07
C PRO A 117 -1.50 -18.16 0.04
N GLY A 118 -2.07 -18.26 -1.17
CA GLY A 118 -3.50 -18.11 -1.40
C GLY A 118 -4.00 -16.66 -1.37
N HIS A 119 -3.13 -15.66 -1.26
CA HIS A 119 -3.50 -14.24 -1.18
C HIS A 119 -4.60 -13.98 -0.13
N GLU A 120 -4.35 -14.50 1.07
CA GLU A 120 -5.31 -14.42 2.16
C GLU A 120 -5.33 -13.05 2.86
N TYR A 121 -4.22 -12.31 2.79
CA TYR A 121 -4.01 -11.07 3.53
C TYR A 121 -3.75 -9.86 2.65
N SER A 122 -3.39 -10.05 1.37
CA SER A 122 -2.94 -8.98 0.51
C SER A 122 -3.46 -9.05 -0.92
N ILE A 123 -3.50 -7.87 -1.54
CA ILE A 123 -3.72 -7.69 -2.98
C ILE A 123 -2.46 -7.03 -3.53
N ASN A 124 -1.91 -7.53 -4.63
CA ASN A 124 -0.76 -6.89 -5.25
C ASN A 124 -1.16 -5.54 -5.82
N TYR A 125 -0.48 -4.49 -5.36
CA TYR A 125 -0.71 -3.11 -5.80
C TYR A 125 0.22 -2.73 -6.94
N MET A 126 1.52 -2.82 -6.71
CA MET A 126 2.55 -2.52 -7.68
C MET A 126 3.63 -3.60 -7.72
N TRP A 127 4.33 -3.70 -8.82
CA TRP A 127 5.52 -4.51 -8.95
C TRP A 127 6.55 -3.76 -9.80
N GLY A 128 7.82 -4.10 -9.63
CA GLY A 128 8.89 -3.47 -10.35
C GLY A 128 10.10 -4.39 -10.46
N THR A 129 11.08 -3.91 -11.21
CA THR A 129 12.37 -4.56 -11.38
C THR A 129 13.47 -3.67 -10.85
N THR A 130 14.51 -4.28 -10.28
CA THR A 130 15.75 -3.60 -9.95
C THR A 130 16.74 -3.77 -11.09
N GLY A 131 17.37 -2.70 -11.51
CA GLY A 131 18.35 -2.72 -12.60
C GLY A 131 19.50 -1.76 -12.35
N LEU A 132 20.49 -1.81 -13.21
CA LEU A 132 21.63 -0.89 -13.20
C LEU A 132 21.34 0.30 -14.13
N GLY A 133 21.47 1.52 -13.60
CA GLY A 133 21.59 2.73 -14.42
C GLY A 133 23.05 2.89 -14.84
N VAL A 134 23.35 2.78 -16.13
CA VAL A 134 24.71 2.79 -16.66
C VAL A 134 24.98 4.04 -17.48
N ASN A 135 26.00 4.82 -17.13
CA ASN A 135 26.56 5.80 -18.02
C ASN A 135 27.53 5.07 -18.99
N VAL A 136 26.99 4.67 -20.14
CA VAL A 136 27.70 3.85 -21.11
C VAL A 136 29.02 4.49 -21.54
N GLY A 137 29.03 5.81 -21.83
CA GLY A 137 30.24 6.52 -22.24
C GLY A 137 31.36 6.43 -21.20
N LYS A 138 31.04 6.65 -19.92
CA LYS A 138 32.01 6.52 -18.83
C LYS A 138 32.50 5.11 -18.63
N VAL A 139 31.62 4.13 -18.70
CA VAL A 139 31.99 2.72 -18.56
C VAL A 139 32.88 2.28 -19.71
N THR A 140 32.59 2.65 -20.95
CA THR A 140 33.44 2.35 -22.11
C THR A 140 34.81 3.02 -22.01
N GLU A 141 34.87 4.24 -21.50
CA GLU A 141 36.14 4.94 -21.27
C GLU A 141 37.05 4.16 -20.29
N LEU A 142 36.47 3.55 -19.24
CA LEU A 142 37.21 2.87 -18.17
C LEU A 142 37.50 1.39 -18.48
N LEU A 143 36.54 0.70 -19.09
CA LEU A 143 36.60 -0.75 -19.31
C LEU A 143 36.87 -1.14 -20.77
N GLY A 144 36.79 -0.23 -21.72
CA GLY A 144 36.89 -0.48 -23.15
C GLY A 144 35.56 -0.75 -23.84
N GLU A 145 35.61 -0.88 -25.17
CA GLU A 145 34.42 -1.06 -26.05
C GLU A 145 33.64 -2.36 -25.76
N ASP A 146 34.33 -3.40 -25.24
CA ASP A 146 33.72 -4.70 -24.91
C ASP A 146 33.12 -4.74 -23.49
N ALA A 147 32.96 -3.61 -22.83
CA ALA A 147 32.39 -3.54 -21.50
C ALA A 147 30.98 -4.15 -21.43
N PRO A 148 30.67 -4.97 -20.41
CA PRO A 148 29.38 -5.67 -20.32
C PRO A 148 28.26 -4.75 -19.82
N VAL A 149 27.96 -3.66 -20.53
CA VAL A 149 27.03 -2.60 -20.13
C VAL A 149 25.56 -3.05 -20.01
N ASN A 150 25.24 -4.22 -20.57
CA ASN A 150 23.89 -4.83 -20.51
C ASN A 150 23.83 -6.05 -19.57
N SER A 151 24.79 -6.21 -18.70
CA SER A 151 24.91 -7.36 -17.80
C SER A 151 25.23 -6.95 -16.37
N TRP A 152 24.74 -7.69 -15.40
CA TRP A 152 25.15 -7.61 -13.99
C TRP A 152 26.64 -7.92 -13.78
N ALA A 153 27.32 -8.58 -14.73
CA ALA A 153 28.76 -8.76 -14.73
C ALA A 153 29.52 -7.43 -14.59
N LEU A 154 28.94 -6.33 -15.03
CA LEU A 154 29.49 -4.99 -14.87
C LEU A 154 29.87 -4.67 -13.40
N VAL A 155 29.03 -5.09 -12.46
CA VAL A 155 29.21 -4.79 -11.02
C VAL A 155 29.52 -6.01 -10.16
N PHE A 156 29.40 -7.23 -10.68
CA PHE A 156 29.68 -8.44 -9.91
C PHE A 156 31.00 -9.12 -10.29
N GLU A 157 31.59 -8.79 -11.45
CA GLU A 157 32.93 -9.26 -11.78
C GLU A 157 33.99 -8.39 -11.12
N PRO A 158 34.89 -8.97 -10.28
CA PRO A 158 35.88 -8.20 -9.54
C PRO A 158 36.77 -7.33 -10.40
N GLU A 159 37.13 -7.79 -11.61
CA GLU A 159 37.98 -7.05 -12.54
C GLU A 159 37.31 -5.76 -13.06
N ASN A 160 36.02 -5.80 -13.27
CA ASN A 160 35.25 -4.62 -13.68
C ASN A 160 35.11 -3.65 -12.50
N MET A 161 34.76 -4.15 -11.33
CA MET A 161 34.60 -3.33 -10.13
C MET A 161 35.91 -2.62 -9.74
N ALA A 162 37.06 -3.28 -9.87
CA ALA A 162 38.34 -2.68 -9.57
C ALA A 162 38.69 -1.45 -10.43
N LYS A 163 38.10 -1.36 -11.63
CA LYS A 163 38.28 -0.23 -12.55
C LYS A 163 37.19 0.84 -12.44
N LEU A 164 36.00 0.47 -11.90
CA LEU A 164 34.86 1.37 -11.74
C LEU A 164 34.86 2.09 -10.38
N ALA A 165 35.52 1.53 -9.38
CA ALA A 165 35.64 2.10 -8.04
C ALA A 165 36.75 3.15 -7.98
#